data_6b524c5f34967cfee38e0911c96e60db
#
_entry.id   6b524c5f34967cfee38e0911c96e60db
#
_cell.length_a   1.000
_cell.length_b   1.000
_cell.length_c   1.000
_cell.angle_alpha   90.00
_cell.angle_beta   90.00
_cell.angle_gamma   90.00
#
_symmetry.space_group_name_H-M   'P 1'
#
loop_
_entity.id
_entity.type
_entity.pdbx_description
1 polymer ?
#
loop_
_entity_poly.entity_id
_entity_poly.type
_entity_poly.pdbx_seq_one_letter_code
_entity_poly.pdbx_strand_id
1 'polypeptide(L)'
;MYTRRFPLAAPFSHEQAWELAGISRETGRQVGLLIDRQGYPFLVLVGDPAAILIPELPRLRLGAGRLRGLRLLHTHLSGEPLSQEDLMDMVFLRLDSIGALGVNAGGEPESFQWAHLLPPNPAGKSYDLDPPMRWDRAETLDLGAQVAALEEELSRLETVREAGDRERALLVSVAAAPKAVQERSLEELAELARTAGIEPAGTVIQRVSVL
;
A
#
# COMPACT_ATOMS: atom_id res chain seq x y z
N MET A 1 12.08 4.75 -20.61
CA MET A 1 11.09 4.76 -19.50
C MET A 1 11.64 5.32 -18.19
N TYR A 2 12.78 4.86 -17.71
CA TYR A 2 13.37 5.26 -16.43
C TYR A 2 13.71 6.75 -16.29
N THR A 3 13.83 7.48 -17.38
CA THR A 3 14.19 8.91 -17.39
C THR A 3 13.01 9.85 -17.66
N ARG A 4 11.85 9.32 -18.02
CA ARG A 4 10.65 10.13 -18.28
C ARG A 4 9.83 10.29 -17.01
N ARG A 5 9.48 11.52 -16.73
CA ARG A 5 8.64 11.89 -15.61
C ARG A 5 7.17 11.55 -15.92
N PHE A 6 6.51 10.89 -15.00
CA PHE A 6 5.07 10.64 -15.05
C PHE A 6 4.30 11.92 -14.64
N PRO A 7 3.08 12.10 -15.15
CA PRO A 7 2.22 13.19 -14.71
C PRO A 7 2.01 13.16 -13.19
N LEU A 8 1.87 14.34 -12.57
CA LEU A 8 1.62 14.43 -11.12
C LEU A 8 0.14 14.21 -10.79
N ALA A 9 -0.73 14.70 -11.65
CA ALA A 9 -2.17 14.56 -11.48
C ALA A 9 -2.70 13.23 -12.06
N ALA A 10 -2.36 12.90 -13.30
CA ALA A 10 -2.83 11.69 -13.96
C ALA A 10 -1.93 10.47 -13.66
N PRO A 11 -2.44 9.24 -13.78
CA PRO A 11 -1.66 8.02 -13.57
C PRO A 11 -0.52 7.87 -14.59
N PHE A 12 -0.74 8.26 -15.84
CA PHE A 12 0.18 8.17 -16.96
C PHE A 12 -0.23 9.16 -18.06
N SER A 13 0.66 9.44 -19.02
CA SER A 13 0.32 10.07 -20.30
C SER A 13 -0.11 9.02 -21.31
N HIS A 14 -0.77 9.45 -22.39
CA HIS A 14 -1.12 8.59 -23.53
C HIS A 14 0.07 7.75 -24.02
N GLU A 15 1.20 8.39 -24.26
CA GLU A 15 2.42 7.73 -24.73
C GLU A 15 2.94 6.70 -23.74
N GLN A 16 2.88 7.00 -22.43
CA GLN A 16 3.34 6.07 -21.38
C GLN A 16 2.43 4.85 -21.26
N ALA A 17 1.12 4.99 -21.43
CA ALA A 17 0.21 3.86 -21.45
C ALA A 17 0.52 2.88 -22.59
N TRP A 18 0.74 3.41 -23.79
CA TRP A 18 1.11 2.60 -24.95
C TRP A 18 2.47 1.93 -24.81
N GLU A 19 3.45 2.64 -24.29
CA GLU A 19 4.79 2.10 -24.04
C GLU A 19 4.75 0.97 -23.00
N LEU A 20 4.01 1.14 -21.90
CA LEU A 20 3.84 0.10 -20.86
C LEU A 20 3.12 -1.13 -21.42
N ALA A 21 2.02 -0.92 -22.14
CA ALA A 21 1.26 -2.00 -22.75
C ALA A 21 2.10 -2.80 -23.76
N GLY A 22 2.85 -2.10 -24.63
CA GLY A 22 3.75 -2.72 -25.61
C GLY A 22 4.83 -3.56 -24.96
N ILE A 23 5.56 -3.03 -23.97
CA ILE A 23 6.60 -3.76 -23.24
C ILE A 23 6.02 -5.00 -22.56
N SER A 24 4.87 -4.86 -21.89
CA SER A 24 4.20 -5.97 -21.22
C SER A 24 3.83 -7.07 -22.20
N ARG A 25 3.30 -6.71 -23.36
CA ARG A 25 2.94 -7.66 -24.42
C ARG A 25 4.14 -8.35 -25.04
N GLU A 26 5.20 -7.59 -25.39
CA GLU A 26 6.42 -8.13 -25.97
C GLU A 26 7.13 -9.12 -25.04
N THR A 27 7.15 -8.82 -23.76
CA THR A 27 7.78 -9.67 -22.75
C THR A 27 6.90 -10.83 -22.29
N GLY A 28 5.57 -10.74 -22.49
CA GLY A 28 4.59 -11.68 -21.95
C GLY A 28 4.52 -11.64 -20.42
N ARG A 29 4.88 -10.51 -19.80
CA ARG A 29 4.99 -10.34 -18.34
C ARG A 29 4.24 -9.10 -17.88
N GLN A 30 3.76 -9.13 -16.66
CA GLN A 30 3.32 -7.90 -16.00
C GLN A 30 4.53 -6.99 -15.75
N VAL A 31 4.37 -5.72 -16.05
CA VAL A 31 5.37 -4.68 -15.82
C VAL A 31 4.79 -3.66 -14.87
N GLY A 32 5.50 -3.34 -13.80
CA GLY A 32 5.09 -2.37 -12.79
C GLY A 32 6.12 -1.30 -12.55
N LEU A 33 5.65 -0.14 -12.14
CA LEU A 33 6.45 1.00 -11.76
C LEU A 33 5.99 1.52 -10.41
N LEU A 34 6.89 1.53 -9.43
CA LEU A 34 6.71 2.36 -8.26
C LEU A 34 7.18 3.77 -8.61
N ILE A 35 6.28 4.74 -8.50
CA ILE A 35 6.49 6.13 -8.93
C ILE A 35 6.36 7.03 -7.71
N ASP A 36 7.33 7.92 -7.51
CA ASP A 36 7.30 8.89 -6.44
C ASP A 36 6.32 10.07 -6.73
N ARG A 37 6.10 10.93 -5.74
CA ARG A 37 5.21 12.08 -5.87
C ARG A 37 5.73 13.17 -6.80
N GLN A 38 7.01 13.12 -7.16
CA GLN A 38 7.58 14.00 -8.18
C GLN A 38 7.42 13.43 -9.59
N GLY A 39 6.86 12.21 -9.71
CA GLY A 39 6.63 11.55 -10.98
C GLY A 39 7.82 10.75 -11.49
N TYR A 40 8.86 10.56 -10.69
CA TYR A 40 10.00 9.73 -11.10
C TYR A 40 9.76 8.26 -10.76
N PRO A 41 10.05 7.34 -11.71
CA PRO A 41 10.08 5.92 -11.41
C PRO A 41 11.16 5.61 -10.36
N PHE A 42 10.73 5.17 -9.18
CA PHE A 42 11.60 4.74 -8.08
C PHE A 42 12.13 3.32 -8.31
N LEU A 43 11.25 2.44 -8.79
CA LEU A 43 11.57 1.03 -9.04
C LEU A 43 10.76 0.50 -10.22
N VAL A 44 11.40 -0.31 -11.07
CA VAL A 44 10.73 -1.10 -12.12
C VAL A 44 10.58 -2.52 -11.64
N LEU A 45 9.38 -3.04 -11.75
CA LEU A 45 9.01 -4.40 -11.37
C LEU A 45 8.70 -5.20 -12.64
N VAL A 46 9.16 -6.43 -12.69
CA VAL A 46 8.82 -7.38 -13.76
C VAL A 46 8.31 -8.64 -13.09
N GLY A 47 7.04 -8.89 -13.27
CA GLY A 47 6.36 -10.04 -12.72
C GLY A 47 6.37 -11.27 -13.64
N ASP A 48 5.49 -12.18 -13.37
CA ASP A 48 5.07 -13.22 -14.31
C ASP A 48 3.81 -12.76 -15.08
N PRO A 49 3.18 -13.60 -15.92
CA PRO A 49 1.97 -13.20 -16.65
C PRO A 49 0.74 -12.93 -15.76
N ALA A 50 0.70 -13.46 -14.53
CA ALA A 50 -0.46 -13.42 -13.66
C ALA A 50 -0.28 -12.53 -12.42
N ALA A 51 0.96 -12.29 -11.99
CA ALA A 51 1.24 -11.56 -10.75
C ALA A 51 2.52 -10.73 -10.82
N ILE A 52 2.58 -9.68 -10.03
CA ILE A 52 3.77 -8.86 -9.83
C ILE A 52 4.21 -8.93 -8.38
N LEU A 53 5.48 -9.22 -8.14
CA LEU A 53 6.02 -9.27 -6.80
C LEU A 53 6.71 -7.95 -6.46
N ILE A 54 6.26 -7.30 -5.40
CA ILE A 54 6.92 -6.10 -4.86
C ILE A 54 7.99 -6.55 -3.87
N PRO A 55 9.28 -6.25 -4.10
CA PRO A 55 10.35 -6.61 -3.17
C PRO A 55 10.23 -5.83 -1.85
N GLU A 56 10.95 -6.26 -0.82
CA GLU A 56 11.02 -5.52 0.43
C GLU A 56 11.50 -4.08 0.18
N LEU A 57 10.62 -3.13 0.46
CA LEU A 57 10.94 -1.71 0.28
C LEU A 57 11.68 -1.17 1.52
N PRO A 58 12.61 -0.21 1.35
CA PRO A 58 13.32 0.40 2.46
C PRO A 58 12.35 0.87 3.55
N ARG A 59 12.69 0.61 4.81
CA ARG A 59 11.91 1.10 5.96
C ARG A 59 11.97 2.62 5.99
N LEU A 60 10.87 3.27 5.68
CA LEU A 60 10.73 4.69 5.93
C LEU A 60 10.33 4.88 7.38
N ARG A 61 10.96 5.85 8.06
CA ARG A 61 10.51 6.32 9.38
C ARG A 61 9.24 7.17 9.17
N LEU A 62 8.15 6.52 8.80
CA LEU A 62 6.85 7.16 8.68
C LEU A 62 6.18 7.13 10.04
N GLY A 63 5.59 8.23 10.48
CA GLY A 63 4.63 8.22 11.56
C GLY A 63 3.48 7.24 11.23
N ALA A 64 2.79 6.71 12.23
CA ALA A 64 1.78 5.66 12.08
C ALA A 64 0.64 6.00 11.10
N GLY A 65 0.45 7.28 10.76
CA GLY A 65 -0.57 7.78 9.86
C GLY A 65 -0.10 8.11 8.43
N ARG A 66 1.19 8.12 8.12
CA ARG A 66 1.68 8.64 6.83
C ARG A 66 1.66 7.62 5.70
N LEU A 67 1.37 8.11 4.49
CA LEU A 67 1.52 7.37 3.24
C LEU A 67 3.01 7.22 2.88
N ARG A 68 3.33 6.24 2.05
CA ARG A 68 4.70 5.96 1.63
C ARG A 68 5.27 6.99 0.64
N GLY A 69 4.42 7.76 -0.01
CA GLY A 69 4.83 8.69 -1.06
C GLY A 69 5.14 7.99 -2.39
N LEU A 70 4.63 6.78 -2.58
CA LEU A 70 4.79 5.98 -3.79
C LEU A 70 3.43 5.50 -4.28
N ARG A 71 3.21 5.54 -5.59
CA ARG A 71 2.09 4.87 -6.26
C ARG A 71 2.62 3.72 -7.10
N LEU A 72 1.88 2.62 -7.17
CA LEU A 72 2.15 1.51 -8.09
C LEU A 72 1.27 1.64 -9.33
N LEU A 73 1.89 1.64 -10.49
CA LEU A 73 1.24 1.47 -11.78
C LEU A 73 1.76 0.18 -12.40
N HIS A 74 0.89 -0.75 -12.75
CA HIS A 74 1.29 -2.02 -13.35
C HIS A 74 0.32 -2.46 -14.44
N THR A 75 0.73 -3.45 -15.25
CA THR A 75 -0.06 -3.96 -16.37
C THR A 75 -0.69 -5.30 -16.06
N HIS A 76 -1.91 -5.53 -16.57
CA HIS A 76 -2.60 -6.83 -16.57
C HIS A 76 -2.79 -7.31 -18.00
N LEU A 77 -2.22 -8.48 -18.34
CA LEU A 77 -2.13 -8.99 -19.72
C LEU A 77 -3.45 -9.55 -20.30
N SER A 78 -4.43 -9.80 -19.45
CA SER A 78 -5.75 -10.30 -19.84
C SER A 78 -6.87 -9.29 -19.57
N GLY A 79 -6.49 -8.04 -19.25
CA GLY A 79 -7.45 -6.97 -18.97
C GLY A 79 -8.22 -7.15 -17.66
N GLU A 80 -7.79 -8.06 -16.78
CA GLU A 80 -8.41 -8.30 -15.48
C GLU A 80 -8.31 -7.05 -14.57
N PRO A 81 -9.31 -6.84 -13.70
CA PRO A 81 -9.29 -5.75 -12.73
C PRO A 81 -8.24 -6.00 -11.62
N LEU A 82 -8.01 -5.00 -10.78
CA LEU A 82 -7.18 -5.13 -9.59
C LEU A 82 -7.62 -6.33 -8.74
N SER A 83 -6.66 -7.19 -8.42
CA SER A 83 -6.87 -8.37 -7.59
C SER A 83 -6.93 -8.03 -6.10
N GLN A 84 -7.39 -8.95 -5.28
CA GLN A 84 -7.33 -8.81 -3.83
C GLN A 84 -5.88 -8.69 -3.32
N GLU A 85 -4.93 -9.34 -3.97
CA GLU A 85 -3.50 -9.28 -3.64
C GLU A 85 -2.95 -7.88 -3.89
N ASP A 86 -3.24 -7.28 -5.05
CA ASP A 86 -2.86 -5.90 -5.37
C ASP A 86 -3.37 -4.91 -4.32
N LEU A 87 -4.64 -5.05 -3.92
CA LEU A 87 -5.27 -4.18 -2.94
C LEU A 87 -4.64 -4.35 -1.54
N MET A 88 -4.30 -5.58 -1.16
CA MET A 88 -3.63 -5.85 0.11
C MET A 88 -2.20 -5.32 0.11
N ASP A 89 -1.46 -5.44 -0.99
CA ASP A 89 -0.14 -4.84 -1.13
C ASP A 89 -0.19 -3.31 -0.97
N MET A 90 -1.16 -2.66 -1.59
CA MET A 90 -1.37 -1.23 -1.40
C MET A 90 -1.58 -0.88 0.09
N VAL A 91 -2.41 -1.65 0.80
CA VAL A 91 -2.72 -1.42 2.22
C VAL A 91 -1.49 -1.66 3.10
N PHE A 92 -0.82 -2.81 2.96
CA PHE A 92 0.33 -3.18 3.80
C PHE A 92 1.56 -2.31 3.56
N LEU A 93 1.82 -1.98 2.31
CA LEU A 93 2.93 -1.11 1.95
C LEU A 93 2.62 0.38 2.12
N ARG A 94 1.35 0.72 2.43
CA ARG A 94 0.85 2.09 2.57
C ARG A 94 1.15 2.94 1.34
N LEU A 95 0.96 2.36 0.16
CA LEU A 95 1.12 3.09 -1.09
C LEU A 95 0.06 4.19 -1.18
N ASP A 96 0.40 5.28 -1.84
CA ASP A 96 -0.53 6.39 -2.08
C ASP A 96 -1.74 5.92 -2.91
N SER A 97 -1.48 5.07 -3.88
CA SER A 97 -2.48 4.43 -4.73
C SER A 97 -1.89 3.24 -5.50
N ILE A 98 -2.75 2.43 -6.09
CA ILE A 98 -2.40 1.37 -7.03
C ILE A 98 -3.28 1.45 -8.26
N GLY A 99 -2.72 1.24 -9.44
CA GLY A 99 -3.45 1.23 -10.71
C GLY A 99 -3.03 0.08 -11.62
N ALA A 100 -4.01 -0.60 -12.21
CA ALA A 100 -3.81 -1.65 -13.19
C ALA A 100 -4.22 -1.17 -14.59
N LEU A 101 -3.28 -1.21 -15.52
CA LEU A 101 -3.50 -0.95 -16.94
C LEU A 101 -3.76 -2.29 -17.64
N GLY A 102 -4.99 -2.54 -18.03
CA GLY A 102 -5.37 -3.70 -18.82
C GLY A 102 -4.83 -3.62 -20.26
N VAL A 103 -4.18 -4.69 -20.69
CA VAL A 103 -3.55 -4.81 -22.00
C VAL A 103 -4.30 -5.87 -22.81
N ASN A 104 -4.78 -5.52 -24.00
CA ASN A 104 -5.46 -6.46 -24.87
C ASN A 104 -4.50 -7.42 -25.60
N ALA A 105 -5.05 -8.39 -26.32
CA ALA A 105 -4.26 -9.36 -27.08
C ALA A 105 -3.37 -8.75 -28.17
N GLY A 106 -3.67 -7.55 -28.64
CA GLY A 106 -2.88 -6.78 -29.60
C GLY A 106 -1.71 -6.03 -29.00
N GLY A 107 -1.63 -5.94 -27.65
CA GLY A 107 -0.62 -5.15 -26.98
C GLY A 107 -0.99 -3.68 -26.81
N GLU A 108 -2.27 -3.38 -26.95
CA GLU A 108 -2.81 -2.03 -26.79
C GLU A 108 -3.39 -1.84 -25.40
N PRO A 109 -3.30 -0.63 -24.80
CA PRO A 109 -4.02 -0.33 -23.58
C PRO A 109 -5.53 -0.38 -23.80
N GLU A 110 -6.26 -1.04 -22.92
CA GLU A 110 -7.71 -1.25 -23.06
C GLU A 110 -8.49 -0.64 -21.91
N SER A 111 -8.16 -1.02 -20.70
CA SER A 111 -8.84 -0.60 -19.49
C SER A 111 -7.86 -0.03 -18.46
N PHE A 112 -8.39 0.69 -17.50
CA PHE A 112 -7.66 1.13 -16.33
C PHE A 112 -8.57 1.02 -15.10
N GLN A 113 -8.02 0.49 -14.02
CA GLN A 113 -8.67 0.54 -12.73
C GLN A 113 -7.67 1.00 -11.69
N TRP A 114 -8.15 1.74 -10.69
CA TRP A 114 -7.30 2.23 -9.65
C TRP A 114 -7.98 2.20 -8.29
N ALA A 115 -7.15 2.17 -7.25
CA ALA A 115 -7.58 2.23 -5.87
C ALA A 115 -6.65 3.13 -5.05
N HIS A 116 -7.16 3.67 -3.95
CA HIS A 116 -6.40 4.48 -3.01
C HIS A 116 -6.81 4.16 -1.57
N LEU A 117 -5.92 4.45 -0.62
CA LEU A 117 -6.21 4.25 0.79
C LEU A 117 -7.28 5.23 1.29
N LEU A 118 -8.03 4.80 2.28
CA LEU A 118 -8.95 5.64 3.04
C LEU A 118 -8.39 5.90 4.45
N PRO A 119 -8.72 7.05 5.04
CA PRO A 119 -8.45 7.28 6.45
C PRO A 119 -9.30 6.34 7.31
N PRO A 120 -8.91 6.11 8.58
CA PRO A 120 -9.74 5.37 9.53
C PRO A 120 -11.18 5.92 9.53
N ASN A 121 -12.15 5.05 9.29
CA ASN A 121 -13.55 5.41 9.18
C ASN A 121 -14.45 4.42 9.93
N PRO A 122 -15.69 4.81 10.31
CA PRO A 122 -16.60 3.95 11.07
C PRO A 122 -16.97 2.63 10.37
N ALA A 123 -16.88 2.60 9.03
CA ALA A 123 -17.17 1.39 8.24
C ALA A 123 -16.01 0.39 8.24
N GLY A 124 -14.84 0.76 8.79
CA GLY A 124 -13.64 -0.08 8.79
C GLY A 124 -13.06 -0.36 7.39
N LYS A 125 -13.45 0.45 6.39
CA LYS A 125 -12.98 0.31 5.01
C LYS A 125 -11.58 0.90 4.91
N SER A 126 -10.60 0.11 4.43
CA SER A 126 -9.20 0.54 4.35
C SER A 126 -8.85 1.26 3.05
N TYR A 127 -9.62 1.05 2.00
CA TYR A 127 -9.39 1.63 0.67
C TYR A 127 -10.70 1.90 -0.06
N ASP A 128 -10.62 2.74 -1.06
CA ASP A 128 -11.65 2.90 -2.10
C ASP A 128 -11.14 2.35 -3.43
N LEU A 129 -12.05 1.73 -4.18
CA LEU A 129 -11.77 1.08 -5.45
C LEU A 129 -12.74 1.63 -6.49
N ASP A 130 -12.20 2.34 -7.47
CA ASP A 130 -12.99 2.83 -8.59
C ASP A 130 -13.40 1.70 -9.54
N PRO A 131 -14.57 1.79 -10.17
CA PRO A 131 -14.92 0.83 -11.20
C PRO A 131 -13.94 0.90 -12.39
N PRO A 132 -13.69 -0.22 -13.08
CA PRO A 132 -12.86 -0.21 -14.28
C PRO A 132 -13.38 0.80 -15.31
N MET A 133 -12.47 1.55 -15.90
CA MET A 133 -12.78 2.54 -16.94
C MET A 133 -11.96 2.28 -18.21
N ARG A 134 -12.32 2.91 -19.29
CA ARG A 134 -11.46 2.94 -20.47
C ARG A 134 -10.18 3.70 -20.15
N TRP A 135 -9.03 3.16 -20.55
CA TRP A 135 -7.71 3.66 -20.17
C TRP A 135 -7.50 5.16 -20.48
N ASP A 136 -8.04 5.66 -21.60
CA ASP A 136 -7.92 7.06 -22.01
C ASP A 136 -8.66 8.04 -21.09
N ARG A 137 -9.66 7.58 -20.36
CA ARG A 137 -10.34 8.38 -19.32
C ARG A 137 -9.50 8.56 -18.06
N ALA A 138 -8.51 7.73 -17.86
CA ALA A 138 -7.63 7.84 -16.69
C ALA A 138 -6.84 9.16 -16.66
N GLU A 139 -6.62 9.81 -17.80
CA GLU A 139 -5.98 11.14 -17.87
C GLU A 139 -6.80 12.23 -17.18
N THR A 140 -8.10 12.02 -16.95
CA THR A 140 -8.97 12.98 -16.24
C THR A 140 -8.96 12.83 -14.72
N LEU A 141 -8.31 11.78 -14.19
CA LEU A 141 -8.16 11.58 -12.76
C LEU A 141 -7.18 12.60 -12.17
N ASP A 142 -7.50 13.16 -11.02
CA ASP A 142 -6.57 14.00 -10.26
C ASP A 142 -6.05 13.24 -9.03
N LEU A 143 -5.09 12.35 -9.26
CA LEU A 143 -4.44 11.57 -8.20
C LEU A 143 -3.73 12.47 -7.19
N GLY A 144 -3.17 13.58 -7.65
CA GLY A 144 -2.44 14.52 -6.80
C GLY A 144 -3.35 15.16 -5.76
N ALA A 145 -4.53 15.63 -6.17
CA ALA A 145 -5.51 16.22 -5.28
C ALA A 145 -6.06 15.19 -4.27
N GLN A 146 -6.30 13.95 -4.70
CA GLN A 146 -6.78 12.89 -3.81
C GLN A 146 -5.75 12.49 -2.75
N VAL A 147 -4.49 12.32 -3.12
CA VAL A 147 -3.39 12.03 -2.19
C VAL A 147 -3.21 13.18 -1.20
N ALA A 148 -3.25 14.43 -1.67
CA ALA A 148 -3.13 15.60 -0.80
C ALA A 148 -4.27 15.69 0.22
N ALA A 149 -5.50 15.45 -0.20
CA ALA A 149 -6.67 15.43 0.68
C ALA A 149 -6.57 14.32 1.73
N LEU A 150 -6.14 13.11 1.33
CA LEU A 150 -5.94 11.99 2.24
C LEU A 150 -4.84 12.29 3.28
N GLU A 151 -3.71 12.86 2.87
CA GLU A 151 -2.66 13.23 3.81
C GLU A 151 -3.08 14.33 4.80
N GLU A 152 -3.82 15.31 4.32
CA GLU A 152 -4.37 16.33 5.21
C GLU A 152 -5.29 15.72 6.28
N GLU A 153 -6.14 14.78 5.88
CA GLU A 153 -7.03 14.09 6.81
C GLU A 153 -6.27 13.18 7.78
N LEU A 154 -5.31 12.40 7.31
CA LEU A 154 -4.44 11.58 8.16
C LEU A 154 -3.65 12.43 9.15
N SER A 155 -3.12 13.57 8.75
CA SER A 155 -2.40 14.50 9.62
C SER A 155 -3.31 15.10 10.70
N ARG A 156 -4.55 15.45 10.37
CA ARG A 156 -5.54 15.90 11.36
C ARG A 156 -5.86 14.83 12.39
N LEU A 157 -6.02 13.58 11.94
CA LEU A 157 -6.27 12.45 12.83
C LEU A 157 -5.09 12.15 13.76
N GLU A 158 -3.85 12.25 13.27
CA GLU A 158 -2.66 12.15 14.13
C GLU A 158 -2.63 13.23 15.20
N THR A 159 -2.87 14.48 14.84
CA THR A 159 -2.90 15.61 15.80
C THR A 159 -3.97 15.43 16.87
N VAL A 160 -5.15 14.95 16.50
CA VAL A 160 -6.24 14.64 17.46
C VAL A 160 -5.85 13.47 18.36
N ARG A 161 -5.17 12.46 17.83
CA ARG A 161 -4.71 11.28 18.56
C ARG A 161 -3.60 11.62 19.56
N GLU A 162 -2.63 12.45 19.15
CA GLU A 162 -1.56 12.94 20.05
C GLU A 162 -2.10 13.82 21.17
N ALA A 163 -3.23 14.52 20.95
CA ALA A 163 -3.85 15.37 21.96
C ALA A 163 -4.73 14.64 22.97
N GLY A 164 -5.15 13.40 22.70
CA GLY A 164 -6.18 12.73 23.50
C GLY A 164 -6.01 11.27 23.85
N ASP A 165 -5.08 10.52 23.26
CA ASP A 165 -5.02 9.07 23.47
C ASP A 165 -3.58 8.59 23.68
N ARG A 166 -3.35 7.96 24.83
CA ARG A 166 -2.11 7.19 25.05
C ARG A 166 -2.12 6.01 24.07
N GLU A 167 -1.00 5.81 23.42
CA GLU A 167 -0.81 4.66 22.54
C GLU A 167 -1.11 3.37 23.30
N ARG A 168 -1.97 2.49 22.77
CA ARG A 168 -2.38 1.25 23.43
C ARG A 168 -1.78 0.05 22.73
N ALA A 169 -1.25 -0.91 23.50
CA ALA A 169 -0.65 -2.12 22.97
C ALA A 169 -1.27 -3.38 23.59
N LEU A 170 -1.50 -4.40 22.75
CA LEU A 170 -1.75 -5.77 23.19
C LEU A 170 -0.41 -6.47 23.37
N LEU A 171 -0.14 -6.95 24.58
CA LEU A 171 1.10 -7.66 24.89
C LEU A 171 0.91 -9.16 24.65
N VAL A 172 1.78 -9.75 23.81
CA VAL A 172 1.67 -11.15 23.42
C VAL A 172 2.95 -11.89 23.75
N SER A 173 2.83 -13.03 24.44
CA SER A 173 3.93 -13.96 24.66
C SER A 173 3.68 -15.27 23.93
N VAL A 174 4.61 -15.66 23.05
CA VAL A 174 4.60 -16.94 22.35
C VAL A 174 5.89 -17.67 22.71
N ALA A 175 5.82 -18.69 23.54
CA ALA A 175 7.02 -19.41 24.02
C ALA A 175 6.72 -20.85 24.44
N ALA A 176 7.75 -21.69 24.48
CA ALA A 176 7.71 -23.02 25.04
C ALA A 176 7.76 -23.03 26.58
N ALA A 177 8.08 -21.88 27.18
CA ALA A 177 8.22 -21.72 28.64
C ALA A 177 6.90 -21.99 29.40
N PRO A 178 6.98 -22.38 30.70
CA PRO A 178 5.80 -22.52 31.57
C PRO A 178 5.02 -21.20 31.65
N LYS A 179 3.68 -21.31 31.77
CA LYS A 179 2.78 -20.16 31.81
C LYS A 179 3.20 -19.09 32.85
N ALA A 180 3.59 -19.51 34.04
CA ALA A 180 4.03 -18.59 35.10
C ALA A 180 5.27 -17.76 34.73
N VAL A 181 6.17 -18.30 33.92
CA VAL A 181 7.33 -17.57 33.39
C VAL A 181 6.90 -16.53 32.36
N GLN A 182 5.99 -16.92 31.48
CA GLN A 182 5.44 -16.02 30.45
C GLN A 182 4.63 -14.87 31.10
N GLU A 183 3.84 -15.17 32.12
CA GLU A 183 3.09 -14.16 32.89
C GLU A 183 4.03 -13.11 33.47
N ARG A 184 5.10 -13.53 34.15
CA ARG A 184 6.10 -12.60 34.73
C ARG A 184 6.78 -11.74 33.67
N SER A 185 7.16 -12.33 32.52
CA SER A 185 7.74 -11.58 31.41
C SER A 185 6.76 -10.55 30.82
N LEU A 186 5.47 -10.88 30.78
CA LEU A 186 4.44 -9.93 30.32
C LEU A 186 4.19 -8.81 31.33
N GLU A 187 4.31 -9.09 32.63
CA GLU A 187 4.24 -8.04 33.68
C GLU A 187 5.40 -7.06 33.53
N GLU A 188 6.63 -7.55 33.37
CA GLU A 188 7.80 -6.71 33.10
C GLU A 188 7.65 -5.90 31.81
N LEU A 189 7.16 -6.52 30.76
CA LEU A 189 6.88 -5.83 29.49
C LEU A 189 5.81 -4.76 29.64
N ALA A 190 4.80 -4.99 30.47
CA ALA A 190 3.76 -4.01 30.75
C ALA A 190 4.31 -2.77 31.49
N GLU A 191 5.22 -2.95 32.42
CA GLU A 191 5.89 -1.82 33.11
C GLU A 191 6.79 -1.03 32.12
N LEU A 192 7.52 -1.73 31.26
CA LEU A 192 8.32 -1.09 30.19
C LEU A 192 7.44 -0.31 29.23
N ALA A 193 6.30 -0.87 28.81
CA ALA A 193 5.33 -0.19 27.94
C ALA A 193 4.81 1.10 28.58
N ARG A 194 4.40 1.05 29.86
CA ARG A 194 3.95 2.24 30.60
C ARG A 194 5.04 3.31 30.72
N THR A 195 6.28 2.89 30.95
CA THR A 195 7.44 3.80 31.02
C THR A 195 7.69 4.48 29.66
N ALA A 196 7.41 3.77 28.56
CA ALA A 196 7.48 4.31 27.21
C ALA A 196 6.24 5.14 26.81
N GLY A 197 5.28 5.36 27.72
CA GLY A 197 4.06 6.11 27.42
C GLY A 197 2.95 5.29 26.72
N ILE A 198 3.14 3.98 26.60
CA ILE A 198 2.19 3.05 25.98
C ILE A 198 1.31 2.41 27.04
N GLU A 199 0.00 2.40 26.85
CA GLU A 199 -0.93 1.77 27.78
C GLU A 199 -1.23 0.30 27.38
N PRO A 200 -0.93 -0.71 28.21
CA PRO A 200 -1.28 -2.09 27.94
C PRO A 200 -2.79 -2.28 27.88
N ALA A 201 -3.33 -2.66 26.72
CA ALA A 201 -4.76 -2.91 26.49
C ALA A 201 -5.18 -4.32 26.92
N GLY A 202 -4.21 -5.23 27.10
CA GLY A 202 -4.43 -6.61 27.51
C GLY A 202 -3.19 -7.46 27.31
N THR A 203 -3.25 -8.72 27.75
CA THR A 203 -2.19 -9.71 27.59
C THR A 203 -2.71 -10.98 26.96
N VAL A 204 -1.91 -11.60 26.07
CA VAL A 204 -2.20 -12.90 25.46
C VAL A 204 -0.99 -13.81 25.66
N ILE A 205 -1.23 -15.04 26.09
CA ILE A 205 -0.19 -16.06 26.25
C ILE A 205 -0.50 -17.22 25.29
N GLN A 206 0.42 -17.54 24.43
CA GLN A 206 0.39 -18.70 23.55
C GLN A 206 1.56 -19.62 23.89
N ARG A 207 1.26 -20.82 24.41
CA ARG A 207 2.29 -21.84 24.60
C ARG A 207 2.47 -22.64 23.33
N VAL A 208 3.71 -22.78 22.86
CA VAL A 208 4.09 -23.60 21.71
C VAL A 208 5.04 -24.72 22.17
N SER A 209 5.03 -25.88 21.52
CA SER A 209 5.89 -27.01 21.89
C SER A 209 7.31 -26.88 21.32
N VAL A 210 7.46 -26.15 20.21
CA VAL A 210 8.76 -25.84 19.55
C VAL A 210 8.63 -24.42 18.98
N LEU A 211 9.69 -23.64 19.09
CA LEU A 211 9.86 -22.36 18.39
C LEU A 211 10.70 -22.59 17.14
#